data_bfaf713302c266c34f16cc8e2adbf0b4
#
_entry.id   bfaf713302c266c34f16cc8e2adbf0b4
#
_cell.length_a   1.000
_cell.length_b   1.000
_cell.length_c   1.000
_cell.angle_alpha   90.00
_cell.angle_beta   90.00
_cell.angle_gamma   90.00
#
_symmetry.space_group_name_H-M   'P 1'
#
loop_
_entity.id
_entity.type
_entity.pdbx_description
1 polymer ?
#
loop_
_entity_poly.entity_id
_entity_poly.type
_entity_poly.pdbx_seq_one_letter_code
_entity_poly.pdbx_strand_id
1 'polypeptide(L)'
;LAGCEYTTVYKGKEEQLPYGYEEKIKEDDTYAMYRSGSSLPFSYVYDSYMDKEDYDKLSVTEKQQAALQVCVVDKDEELTGLNEASESVKYTDQEIPYEVESSKDVKVLEDGFKVSRNGGSITLKFDGLDESETYLIVEDMDYQSEKQELEEAAAVNLNIEYENNKKTIHYMTDKNNFYCGVKDFLVNMGYHRGGGKEMTISFQKAGTYTFSDFRIVCQPVKDFSEMTAACKQNGLSDVTFEGNSMTGMITNEESQMLCITIPYCEGWTAYVDGEETNL
;
A
#
# COMPACT_ATOMS: atom_id res chain seq x y z
N LEU A 1 0.62 -6.31 -3.09
CA LEU A 1 0.17 -6.30 -4.50
C LEU A 1 1.10 -7.12 -5.40
N ALA A 2 2.41 -7.01 -5.25
CA ALA A 2 3.33 -7.78 -6.07
C ALA A 2 3.21 -9.27 -5.78
N GLY A 3 2.82 -10.07 -6.78
CA GLY A 3 2.85 -11.53 -6.73
C GLY A 3 1.69 -12.22 -6.01
N CYS A 4 0.68 -11.51 -5.51
CA CYS A 4 -0.49 -12.15 -4.94
C CYS A 4 -1.52 -12.48 -6.04
N GLU A 5 -1.47 -13.69 -6.58
CA GLU A 5 -2.33 -14.11 -7.68
C GLU A 5 -3.74 -14.51 -7.22
N TYR A 6 -3.88 -15.05 -6.02
CA TYR A 6 -5.15 -15.55 -5.51
C TYR A 6 -5.51 -14.90 -4.18
N THR A 7 -6.81 -14.66 -3.98
CA THR A 7 -7.37 -14.22 -2.70
C THR A 7 -8.65 -14.99 -2.37
N THR A 8 -9.01 -15.01 -1.09
CA THR A 8 -10.27 -15.59 -0.64
C THR A 8 -11.06 -14.58 0.16
N VAL A 9 -12.38 -14.57 -0.05
CA VAL A 9 -13.33 -13.78 0.74
C VAL A 9 -14.43 -14.67 1.28
N TYR A 10 -15.08 -14.24 2.35
CA TYR A 10 -16.31 -14.88 2.79
C TYR A 10 -17.38 -14.71 1.72
N LYS A 11 -18.13 -15.80 1.46
CA LYS A 11 -19.24 -15.77 0.52
C LYS A 11 -20.27 -14.71 0.91
N GLY A 12 -20.67 -13.87 -0.04
CA GLY A 12 -21.52 -12.70 0.18
C GLY A 12 -20.78 -11.45 0.73
N LYS A 13 -19.43 -11.45 0.64
CA LYS A 13 -18.54 -10.33 0.98
C LYS A 13 -17.62 -9.96 -0.18
N GLU A 14 -18.08 -10.23 -1.40
CA GLU A 14 -17.32 -9.99 -2.63
C GLU A 14 -17.01 -8.50 -2.85
N GLU A 15 -17.79 -7.60 -2.24
CA GLU A 15 -17.51 -6.16 -2.22
C GLU A 15 -16.21 -5.78 -1.49
N GLN A 16 -15.64 -6.71 -0.72
CA GLN A 16 -14.35 -6.52 -0.02
C GLN A 16 -13.13 -6.95 -0.85
N LEU A 17 -13.35 -7.45 -2.08
CA LEU A 17 -12.26 -7.82 -2.97
C LEU A 17 -11.45 -6.57 -3.36
N PRO A 18 -10.12 -6.66 -3.32
CA PRO A 18 -9.27 -5.64 -3.91
C PRO A 18 -9.49 -5.56 -5.44
N TYR A 19 -9.11 -4.44 -6.03
CA TYR A 19 -9.14 -4.29 -7.49
C TYR A 19 -8.36 -5.42 -8.20
N GLY A 20 -8.89 -5.85 -9.34
CA GLY A 20 -8.24 -6.83 -10.23
C GLY A 20 -8.51 -8.29 -9.90
N TYR A 21 -9.26 -8.60 -8.83
CA TYR A 21 -9.68 -9.98 -8.50
C TYR A 21 -11.09 -10.25 -9.04
N GLU A 22 -11.21 -10.48 -10.34
CA GLU A 22 -12.50 -10.61 -11.02
C GLU A 22 -12.87 -12.03 -11.36
N GLU A 23 -11.89 -12.91 -11.54
CA GLU A 23 -12.10 -14.30 -11.93
C GLU A 23 -12.36 -15.19 -10.70
N LYS A 24 -13.61 -15.64 -10.52
CA LYS A 24 -13.94 -16.63 -9.49
C LYS A 24 -13.44 -18.00 -9.92
N ILE A 25 -12.49 -18.57 -9.18
CA ILE A 25 -11.87 -19.87 -9.47
C ILE A 25 -12.63 -21.01 -8.79
N LYS A 26 -13.05 -20.81 -7.55
CA LYS A 26 -13.70 -21.85 -6.74
C LYS A 26 -14.52 -21.22 -5.62
N GLU A 27 -15.56 -21.91 -5.19
CA GLU A 27 -16.27 -21.58 -3.95
C GLU A 27 -16.66 -22.86 -3.19
N ASP A 28 -16.83 -22.71 -1.89
CA ASP A 28 -17.47 -23.70 -1.03
C ASP A 28 -18.64 -23.03 -0.26
N ASP A 29 -19.09 -23.62 0.84
CA ASP A 29 -20.20 -23.07 1.64
C ASP A 29 -19.84 -21.79 2.38
N THR A 30 -18.55 -21.50 2.60
CA THR A 30 -18.05 -20.43 3.45
C THR A 30 -17.25 -19.40 2.68
N TYR A 31 -16.40 -19.82 1.72
CA TYR A 31 -15.43 -18.99 1.02
C TYR A 31 -15.60 -19.05 -0.49
N ALA A 32 -15.26 -17.95 -1.13
CA ALA A 32 -15.02 -17.87 -2.57
C ALA A 32 -13.58 -17.44 -2.83
N MET A 33 -12.89 -18.10 -3.77
CA MET A 33 -11.53 -17.83 -4.20
C MET A 33 -11.55 -17.12 -5.54
N TYR A 34 -10.77 -16.05 -5.63
CA TYR A 34 -10.67 -15.23 -6.83
C TYR A 34 -9.21 -15.13 -7.28
N ARG A 35 -9.01 -14.99 -8.57
CA ARG A 35 -7.74 -14.80 -9.24
C ARG A 35 -7.62 -13.37 -9.75
N SER A 36 -6.44 -12.79 -9.59
CA SER A 36 -6.10 -11.50 -10.16
C SER A 36 -5.52 -11.65 -11.57
N GLY A 37 -6.08 -10.89 -12.52
CA GLY A 37 -5.49 -10.72 -13.84
C GLY A 37 -4.27 -9.80 -13.85
N SER A 38 -4.10 -8.99 -12.79
CA SER A 38 -3.06 -7.96 -12.69
C SER A 38 -1.94 -8.28 -11.69
N SER A 39 -1.86 -9.52 -11.18
CA SER A 39 -0.74 -9.93 -10.31
C SER A 39 0.58 -9.93 -11.07
N LEU A 40 1.66 -9.46 -10.45
CA LEU A 40 3.00 -9.59 -11.02
C LEU A 40 3.48 -11.05 -10.95
N PRO A 41 4.24 -11.53 -11.95
CA PRO A 41 4.83 -12.86 -11.92
C PRO A 41 5.97 -12.92 -10.90
N PHE A 42 6.50 -14.13 -10.67
CA PHE A 42 7.64 -14.38 -9.80
C PHE A 42 8.89 -13.57 -10.18
N SER A 43 9.08 -13.35 -11.48
CA SER A 43 10.15 -12.51 -12.03
C SER A 43 9.63 -11.65 -13.17
N TYR A 44 10.19 -10.47 -13.30
CA TYR A 44 9.85 -9.49 -14.34
C TYR A 44 11.03 -8.53 -14.53
N VAL A 45 10.99 -7.72 -15.56
CA VAL A 45 12.06 -6.79 -15.90
C VAL A 45 11.61 -5.35 -15.87
N TYR A 46 12.57 -4.46 -15.64
CA TYR A 46 12.43 -3.02 -15.83
C TYR A 46 13.39 -2.54 -16.90
N ASP A 47 12.91 -1.62 -17.74
CA ASP A 47 13.70 -0.96 -18.79
C ASP A 47 14.34 0.34 -18.29
N SER A 48 13.99 0.76 -17.08
CA SER A 48 14.43 2.01 -16.49
C SER A 48 14.54 1.92 -14.98
N TYR A 49 15.24 2.87 -14.38
CA TYR A 49 15.45 2.94 -12.94
C TYR A 49 15.17 4.34 -12.38
N MET A 50 15.03 4.40 -11.07
CA MET A 50 14.96 5.61 -10.27
C MET A 50 15.93 5.51 -9.11
N ASP A 51 16.67 6.60 -8.83
CA ASP A 51 17.51 6.67 -7.65
C ASP A 51 16.68 6.58 -6.38
N LYS A 52 17.18 5.84 -5.40
CA LYS A 52 16.53 5.67 -4.10
C LYS A 52 16.29 7.00 -3.38
N GLU A 53 17.19 7.98 -3.54
CA GLU A 53 17.00 9.32 -2.98
C GLU A 53 15.75 10.03 -3.51
N ASP A 54 15.42 9.84 -4.79
CA ASP A 54 14.21 10.40 -5.39
C ASP A 54 12.97 9.59 -5.02
N TYR A 55 13.08 8.26 -5.01
CA TYR A 55 12.02 7.39 -4.53
C TYR A 55 11.62 7.68 -3.07
N ASP A 56 12.59 7.95 -2.18
CA ASP A 56 12.31 8.21 -0.77
C ASP A 56 11.53 9.51 -0.54
N LYS A 57 11.60 10.47 -1.47
CA LYS A 57 10.82 11.74 -1.42
C LYS A 57 9.36 11.57 -1.82
N LEU A 58 9.02 10.48 -2.49
CA LEU A 58 7.66 10.21 -2.96
C LEU A 58 6.72 9.91 -1.79
N SER A 59 5.46 10.28 -1.94
CA SER A 59 4.40 9.83 -1.04
C SER A 59 4.24 8.31 -1.10
N VAL A 60 3.57 7.72 -0.13
CA VAL A 60 3.38 6.27 -0.06
C VAL A 60 2.57 5.72 -1.25
N THR A 61 1.64 6.49 -1.79
CA THR A 61 0.84 6.11 -2.98
C THR A 61 1.64 6.27 -4.27
N GLU A 62 2.45 7.31 -4.38
CA GLU A 62 3.38 7.49 -5.50
C GLU A 62 4.46 6.39 -5.54
N LYS A 63 4.99 5.97 -4.38
CA LYS A 63 5.92 4.84 -4.25
C LYS A 63 5.36 3.55 -4.83
N GLN A 64 4.07 3.27 -4.60
CA GLN A 64 3.41 2.10 -5.18
C GLN A 64 3.35 2.17 -6.71
N GLN A 65 3.11 3.35 -7.27
CA GLN A 65 3.04 3.56 -8.72
C GLN A 65 4.44 3.54 -9.36
N ALA A 66 5.43 4.15 -8.73
CA ALA A 66 6.82 4.11 -9.19
C ALA A 66 7.33 2.67 -9.29
N ALA A 67 7.09 1.84 -8.26
CA ALA A 67 7.51 0.45 -8.23
C ALA A 67 6.88 -0.45 -9.32
N LEU A 68 5.87 0.01 -10.05
CA LEU A 68 5.32 -0.66 -11.24
C LEU A 68 5.96 -0.19 -12.55
N GLN A 69 6.72 0.88 -12.53
CA GLN A 69 7.25 1.53 -13.73
C GLN A 69 8.78 1.51 -13.79
N VAL A 70 9.44 1.53 -12.64
CA VAL A 70 10.91 1.63 -12.56
C VAL A 70 11.48 0.73 -11.46
N CYS A 71 12.71 0.29 -11.65
CA CYS A 71 13.51 -0.32 -10.59
C CYS A 71 14.09 0.77 -9.70
N VAL A 72 14.06 0.58 -8.39
CA VAL A 72 14.68 1.51 -7.43
C VAL A 72 16.08 1.00 -7.11
N VAL A 73 17.08 1.86 -7.29
CA VAL A 73 18.49 1.50 -7.11
C VAL A 73 19.21 2.53 -6.24
N ASP A 74 20.29 2.10 -5.57
CA ASP A 74 21.17 3.00 -4.86
C ASP A 74 22.04 3.80 -5.87
N LYS A 75 22.30 5.07 -5.58
CA LYS A 75 22.97 6.02 -6.47
C LYS A 75 24.40 5.65 -6.89
N ASP A 76 25.04 4.78 -6.13
CA ASP A 76 26.45 4.38 -6.36
C ASP A 76 26.60 3.26 -7.41
N GLU A 77 25.51 2.81 -8.04
CA GLU A 77 25.56 1.76 -9.05
C GLU A 77 25.67 2.34 -10.47
N GLU A 78 26.74 1.97 -11.18
CA GLU A 78 26.88 2.28 -12.60
C GLU A 78 25.99 1.33 -13.43
N LEU A 79 24.80 1.78 -13.78
CA LEU A 79 23.85 1.04 -14.60
C LEU A 79 24.04 1.39 -16.09
N THR A 80 24.88 0.60 -16.75
CA THR A 80 25.19 0.82 -18.18
C THR A 80 24.04 0.32 -19.06
N GLY A 81 23.50 1.19 -19.89
CA GLY A 81 22.47 0.84 -20.87
C GLY A 81 21.02 0.90 -20.36
N LEU A 82 20.81 1.32 -19.11
CA LEU A 82 19.48 1.62 -18.56
C LEU A 82 19.24 3.11 -18.54
N ASN A 83 17.97 3.53 -18.66
CA ASN A 83 17.57 4.92 -18.60
C ASN A 83 17.13 5.31 -17.19
N GLU A 84 17.67 6.41 -16.70
CA GLU A 84 17.10 7.04 -15.53
C GLU A 84 15.74 7.66 -15.88
N ALA A 85 14.73 7.37 -15.08
CA ALA A 85 13.35 7.69 -15.39
C ALA A 85 12.62 8.46 -14.30
N SER A 86 13.33 9.07 -13.35
CA SER A 86 12.73 9.79 -12.23
C SER A 86 11.71 10.85 -12.67
N GLU A 87 11.97 11.55 -13.76
CA GLU A 87 11.07 12.57 -14.32
C GLU A 87 9.94 12.00 -15.23
N SER A 88 10.04 10.74 -15.65
CA SER A 88 9.10 10.13 -16.61
C SER A 88 8.04 9.25 -15.93
N VAL A 89 8.20 8.92 -14.67
CA VAL A 89 7.22 8.15 -13.88
C VAL A 89 5.92 8.94 -13.76
N LYS A 90 4.81 8.27 -14.04
CA LYS A 90 3.47 8.86 -13.98
C LYS A 90 2.80 8.52 -12.67
N TYR A 91 2.30 9.56 -12.02
CA TYR A 91 1.50 9.46 -10.80
C TYR A 91 0.07 9.88 -11.13
N THR A 92 -0.90 9.12 -10.65
CA THR A 92 -2.33 9.36 -10.91
C THR A 92 -3.14 9.57 -9.63
N ASP A 93 -2.50 9.39 -8.47
CA ASP A 93 -3.13 9.64 -7.18
C ASP A 93 -3.46 11.13 -7.00
N GLN A 94 -4.58 11.38 -6.34
CA GLN A 94 -5.08 12.72 -6.07
C GLN A 94 -5.53 12.83 -4.63
N GLU A 95 -5.07 13.86 -3.95
CA GLU A 95 -5.61 14.24 -2.67
C GLU A 95 -7.03 14.79 -2.84
N ILE A 96 -7.95 14.28 -2.03
CA ILE A 96 -9.36 14.62 -2.10
C ILE A 96 -9.72 15.50 -0.90
N PRO A 97 -10.17 16.73 -1.14
CA PRO A 97 -10.66 17.59 -0.06
C PRO A 97 -11.89 16.98 0.60
N TYR A 98 -11.98 17.10 1.90
CA TYR A 98 -13.11 16.62 2.69
C TYR A 98 -13.62 17.70 3.64
N GLU A 99 -14.87 17.56 4.04
CA GLU A 99 -15.52 18.36 5.06
C GLU A 99 -15.91 17.47 6.25
N VAL A 100 -15.82 18.00 7.47
CA VAL A 100 -16.36 17.32 8.65
C VAL A 100 -17.85 17.61 8.70
N GLU A 101 -18.67 16.66 8.23
CA GLU A 101 -20.12 16.78 8.19
C GLU A 101 -20.76 16.69 9.57
N SER A 102 -20.26 15.78 10.40
CA SER A 102 -20.74 15.61 11.76
C SER A 102 -19.63 15.19 12.72
N SER A 103 -19.80 15.58 13.99
CA SER A 103 -18.93 15.15 15.07
C SER A 103 -19.73 14.85 16.33
N LYS A 104 -19.39 13.77 17.01
CA LYS A 104 -19.96 13.39 18.29
C LYS A 104 -18.85 13.25 19.31
N ASP A 105 -18.91 14.09 20.35
CA ASP A 105 -17.89 14.10 21.42
C ASP A 105 -16.44 14.36 20.91
N VAL A 106 -16.30 14.97 19.74
CA VAL A 106 -15.02 15.30 19.12
C VAL A 106 -15.01 16.77 18.72
N LYS A 107 -13.91 17.45 19.04
CA LYS A 107 -13.58 18.79 18.56
C LYS A 107 -12.43 18.70 17.56
N VAL A 108 -12.60 19.28 16.39
CA VAL A 108 -11.52 19.41 15.38
C VAL A 108 -10.56 20.47 15.86
N LEU A 109 -9.26 20.17 15.80
CA LEU A 109 -8.13 21.05 16.05
C LEU A 109 -7.43 21.35 14.71
N GLU A 110 -6.44 22.24 14.72
CA GLU A 110 -5.63 22.55 13.55
C GLU A 110 -4.77 21.35 13.11
N ASP A 111 -4.25 20.60 14.09
CA ASP A 111 -3.34 19.48 13.91
C ASP A 111 -3.95 18.14 14.38
N GLY A 112 -5.27 18.02 14.48
CA GLY A 112 -5.88 16.76 14.92
C GLY A 112 -7.27 16.84 15.52
N PHE A 113 -7.53 15.98 16.50
CA PHE A 113 -8.84 15.82 17.11
C PHE A 113 -8.77 15.70 18.63
N LYS A 114 -9.61 16.46 19.34
CA LYS A 114 -9.82 16.31 20.78
C LYS A 114 -11.10 15.55 21.04
N VAL A 115 -10.98 14.37 21.61
CA VAL A 115 -12.07 13.43 21.91
C VAL A 115 -12.42 13.51 23.40
N SER A 116 -13.63 13.98 23.72
CA SER A 116 -14.05 14.19 25.11
C SER A 116 -14.59 12.93 25.80
N ARG A 117 -15.00 11.91 25.02
CA ARG A 117 -15.51 10.62 25.54
C ARG A 117 -15.04 9.46 24.67
N ASN A 118 -14.84 8.30 25.31
CA ASN A 118 -14.60 7.04 24.60
C ASN A 118 -15.72 6.77 23.60
N GLY A 119 -15.36 6.38 22.37
CA GLY A 119 -16.32 6.17 21.29
C GLY A 119 -16.81 7.45 20.61
N GLY A 120 -16.15 8.57 20.85
CA GLY A 120 -16.36 9.78 20.06
C GLY A 120 -16.06 9.53 18.58
N SER A 121 -16.77 10.20 17.67
CA SER A 121 -16.64 9.97 16.23
C SER A 121 -16.74 11.24 15.41
N ILE A 122 -16.16 11.19 14.21
CA ILE A 122 -16.33 12.18 13.16
C ILE A 122 -16.81 11.50 11.89
N THR A 123 -17.57 12.20 11.07
CA THR A 123 -17.91 11.78 9.71
C THR A 123 -17.34 12.79 8.74
N LEU A 124 -16.51 12.31 7.83
CA LEU A 124 -15.90 13.07 6.75
C LEU A 124 -16.74 12.86 5.49
N LYS A 125 -17.05 13.94 4.79
CA LYS A 125 -17.75 13.92 3.50
C LYS A 125 -16.83 14.42 2.41
N PHE A 126 -16.76 13.71 1.29
CA PHE A 126 -15.92 14.02 0.16
C PHE A 126 -16.46 13.46 -1.15
N ASP A 127 -15.97 13.96 -2.28
CA ASP A 127 -16.28 13.43 -3.60
C ASP A 127 -15.13 12.52 -4.06
N GLY A 128 -15.32 11.20 -3.98
CA GLY A 128 -14.35 10.21 -4.43
C GLY A 128 -14.23 10.17 -5.95
N LEU A 129 -13.04 9.81 -6.44
CA LEU A 129 -12.82 9.62 -7.87
C LEU A 129 -13.41 8.29 -8.34
N ASP A 130 -13.87 8.28 -9.59
CA ASP A 130 -14.38 7.08 -10.23
C ASP A 130 -13.23 6.08 -10.52
N GLU A 131 -13.54 4.78 -10.49
CA GLU A 131 -12.59 3.69 -10.75
C GLU A 131 -11.25 3.84 -10.00
N SER A 132 -11.34 4.16 -8.69
CA SER A 132 -10.17 4.43 -7.85
C SER A 132 -10.16 3.59 -6.59
N GLU A 133 -8.99 3.28 -6.09
CA GLU A 133 -8.81 2.89 -4.69
C GLU A 133 -8.75 4.13 -3.81
N THR A 134 -9.41 4.09 -2.66
CA THR A 134 -9.43 5.17 -1.68
C THR A 134 -8.55 4.81 -0.50
N TYR A 135 -7.68 5.72 -0.12
CA TYR A 135 -6.78 5.60 1.03
C TYR A 135 -7.05 6.70 2.04
N LEU A 136 -7.02 6.34 3.32
CA LEU A 136 -6.80 7.29 4.41
C LEU A 136 -5.31 7.22 4.78
N ILE A 137 -4.63 8.35 4.72
CA ILE A 137 -3.23 8.50 5.10
C ILE A 137 -3.17 9.30 6.38
N VAL A 138 -2.42 8.79 7.35
CA VAL A 138 -2.19 9.42 8.64
C VAL A 138 -0.69 9.38 8.90
N GLU A 139 -0.04 10.54 9.09
CA GLU A 139 1.39 10.65 9.30
C GLU A 139 1.71 11.25 10.67
N ASP A 140 2.75 10.74 11.30
CA ASP A 140 3.26 11.14 12.62
C ASP A 140 2.16 11.23 13.69
N MET A 141 1.31 10.20 13.75
CA MET A 141 0.25 10.12 14.74
C MET A 141 0.82 10.10 16.16
N ASP A 142 0.22 10.92 17.03
CA ASP A 142 0.47 10.86 18.47
C ASP A 142 -0.86 10.88 19.25
N TYR A 143 -0.83 10.35 20.47
CA TYR A 143 -1.99 10.28 21.34
C TYR A 143 -1.63 10.68 22.76
N GLN A 144 -2.40 11.61 23.33
CA GLN A 144 -2.29 12.04 24.71
C GLN A 144 -3.62 11.83 25.46
N SER A 145 -3.57 11.07 26.55
CA SER A 145 -4.73 10.87 27.44
C SER A 145 -5.05 12.15 28.21
N GLU A 146 -6.33 12.50 28.36
CA GLU A 146 -6.75 13.63 29.18
C GLU A 146 -6.65 13.38 30.69
N LYS A 147 -6.57 12.12 31.12
CA LYS A 147 -6.53 11.74 32.53
C LYS A 147 -5.11 11.44 32.97
N GLN A 148 -4.49 12.36 33.65
CA GLN A 148 -3.14 12.24 34.24
C GLN A 148 -2.97 11.15 35.33
N GLU A 149 -4.06 10.50 35.76
CA GLU A 149 -4.03 9.62 36.94
C GLU A 149 -4.41 8.15 36.70
N LEU A 150 -4.78 7.77 35.49
CA LEU A 150 -5.06 6.37 35.15
C LEU A 150 -4.15 5.99 34.02
N GLU A 151 -3.45 4.86 34.15
CA GLU A 151 -2.58 4.21 33.20
C GLU A 151 -2.77 4.71 31.77
N GLU A 152 -1.79 5.48 31.27
CA GLU A 152 -1.78 5.88 29.87
C GLU A 152 -2.06 4.66 29.03
N ALA A 153 -3.03 4.76 28.14
CA ALA A 153 -3.44 3.61 27.34
C ALA A 153 -2.24 3.08 26.55
N ALA A 154 -1.86 1.81 26.77
CA ALA A 154 -0.77 1.18 26.04
C ALA A 154 -1.06 1.07 24.52
N ALA A 155 -2.31 1.15 24.12
CA ALA A 155 -2.75 1.23 22.72
C ALA A 155 -4.11 1.93 22.62
N VAL A 156 -4.34 2.56 21.47
CA VAL A 156 -5.63 3.15 21.08
C VAL A 156 -5.99 2.74 19.67
N ASN A 157 -7.29 2.54 19.43
CA ASN A 157 -7.80 2.18 18.12
C ASN A 157 -8.61 3.34 17.52
N LEU A 158 -8.39 3.59 16.23
CA LEU A 158 -9.28 4.35 15.38
C LEU A 158 -9.99 3.36 14.47
N ASN A 159 -11.30 3.23 14.62
CA ASN A 159 -12.10 2.37 13.73
C ASN A 159 -12.66 3.23 12.60
N ILE A 160 -12.37 2.82 11.37
CA ILE A 160 -12.72 3.55 10.16
C ILE A 160 -13.77 2.73 9.42
N GLU A 161 -14.90 3.33 9.12
CA GLU A 161 -15.98 2.75 8.33
C GLU A 161 -16.18 3.58 7.06
N TYR A 162 -16.13 2.92 5.93
CA TYR A 162 -16.32 3.52 4.62
C TYR A 162 -17.08 2.55 3.72
N GLU A 163 -18.29 2.92 3.32
CA GLU A 163 -19.22 2.01 2.63
C GLU A 163 -19.36 0.67 3.39
N ASN A 164 -18.98 -0.44 2.78
CA ASN A 164 -19.04 -1.79 3.37
C ASN A 164 -17.70 -2.22 4.01
N ASN A 165 -16.69 -1.37 3.96
CA ASN A 165 -15.37 -1.65 4.49
C ASN A 165 -15.20 -1.09 5.90
N LYS A 166 -14.57 -1.91 6.75
CA LYS A 166 -14.18 -1.54 8.11
C LYS A 166 -12.71 -1.84 8.30
N LYS A 167 -11.97 -0.84 8.74
CA LYS A 167 -10.53 -0.94 9.03
C LYS A 167 -10.27 -0.38 10.41
N THR A 168 -9.14 -0.74 10.99
CA THR A 168 -8.71 -0.23 12.29
C THR A 168 -7.25 0.17 12.22
N ILE A 169 -6.94 1.41 12.59
CA ILE A 169 -5.60 1.82 12.97
C ILE A 169 -5.41 1.38 14.40
N HIS A 170 -4.38 0.58 14.64
CA HIS A 170 -3.99 0.15 15.97
C HIS A 170 -2.69 0.87 16.35
N TYR A 171 -2.84 2.00 17.05
CA TYR A 171 -1.71 2.80 17.50
C TYR A 171 -1.22 2.33 18.87
N MET A 172 0.04 1.92 18.94
CA MET A 172 0.70 1.56 20.19
C MET A 172 1.46 2.76 20.72
N THR A 173 1.21 3.14 21.97
CA THR A 173 1.97 4.19 22.65
C THR A 173 3.32 3.67 23.16
N ASP A 174 4.20 4.57 23.57
CA ASP A 174 5.50 4.21 24.17
C ASP A 174 5.39 3.45 25.50
N LYS A 175 4.19 3.35 26.07
CA LYS A 175 3.87 2.53 27.25
C LYS A 175 3.57 1.08 26.91
N ASN A 176 3.47 0.73 25.64
CA ASN A 176 3.23 -0.65 25.22
C ASN A 176 4.54 -1.43 25.14
N ASN A 177 4.55 -2.66 25.70
CA ASN A 177 5.72 -3.53 25.63
C ASN A 177 6.13 -3.95 24.21
N PHE A 178 5.21 -3.81 23.23
CA PHE A 178 5.43 -4.10 21.82
C PHE A 178 5.58 -2.83 20.98
N TYR A 179 5.81 -1.69 21.62
CA TYR A 179 6.02 -0.43 20.90
C TYR A 179 7.22 -0.52 19.95
N CYS A 180 7.01 -0.19 18.70
CA CYS A 180 8.02 -0.22 17.65
C CYS A 180 8.15 1.11 16.88
N GLY A 181 7.57 2.19 17.40
CA GLY A 181 7.70 3.53 16.84
C GLY A 181 6.89 3.78 15.57
N VAL A 182 5.93 2.90 15.24
CA VAL A 182 5.05 3.11 14.07
C VAL A 182 4.06 4.22 14.37
N LYS A 183 4.14 5.29 13.58
CA LYS A 183 3.28 6.48 13.66
C LYS A 183 2.57 6.80 12.35
N ASP A 184 2.99 6.17 11.26
CA ASP A 184 2.46 6.40 9.92
C ASP A 184 1.56 5.24 9.51
N PHE A 185 0.39 5.56 8.98
CA PHE A 185 -0.62 4.59 8.61
C PHE A 185 -1.18 4.88 7.22
N LEU A 186 -1.08 3.89 6.34
CA LEU A 186 -1.78 3.83 5.07
C LEU A 186 -2.95 2.85 5.20
N VAL A 187 -4.17 3.36 5.17
CA VAL A 187 -5.37 2.54 5.29
C VAL A 187 -6.08 2.46 3.94
N ASN A 188 -5.96 1.32 3.28
CA ASN A 188 -6.70 1.07 2.04
C ASN A 188 -8.16 0.77 2.37
N MET A 189 -9.06 1.63 1.91
CA MET A 189 -10.51 1.52 2.08
C MET A 189 -11.18 0.78 0.92
N GLY A 190 -10.41 0.36 -0.09
CA GLY A 190 -10.83 -0.45 -1.21
C GLY A 190 -11.16 0.34 -2.47
N TYR A 191 -11.53 -0.41 -3.50
CA TYR A 191 -11.91 0.10 -4.82
C TYR A 191 -13.36 0.58 -4.83
N HIS A 192 -13.58 1.75 -5.38
CA HIS A 192 -14.89 2.39 -5.44
C HIS A 192 -15.17 3.05 -6.79
N ARG A 193 -16.46 3.12 -7.11
CA ARG A 193 -16.98 3.98 -8.16
C ARG A 193 -17.27 5.35 -7.54
N GLY A 194 -16.87 6.41 -8.21
CA GLY A 194 -16.91 7.79 -7.73
C GLY A 194 -18.23 8.28 -7.15
N GLY A 195 -18.28 9.56 -6.85
CA GLY A 195 -19.43 10.26 -6.28
C GLY A 195 -19.26 10.60 -4.80
N GLY A 196 -20.30 11.26 -4.23
CA GLY A 196 -20.31 11.69 -2.83
C GLY A 196 -20.18 10.51 -1.87
N LYS A 197 -19.24 10.61 -0.95
CA LYS A 197 -18.86 9.57 0.00
C LYS A 197 -18.82 10.10 1.42
N GLU A 198 -19.02 9.18 2.35
CA GLU A 198 -18.90 9.42 3.79
C GLU A 198 -17.95 8.40 4.40
N MET A 199 -17.01 8.88 5.21
CA MET A 199 -16.10 8.04 6.00
C MET A 199 -16.30 8.40 7.47
N THR A 200 -16.63 7.41 8.29
CA THR A 200 -16.80 7.61 9.75
C THR A 200 -15.60 7.05 10.48
N ILE A 201 -15.00 7.87 11.34
CA ILE A 201 -13.86 7.51 12.19
C ILE A 201 -14.32 7.58 13.64
N SER A 202 -14.22 6.46 14.35
CA SER A 202 -14.56 6.33 15.76
C SER A 202 -13.31 6.10 16.60
N PHE A 203 -13.16 6.91 17.64
CA PHE A 203 -12.01 6.90 18.55
C PHE A 203 -12.32 6.05 19.78
N GLN A 204 -11.58 4.98 19.99
CA GLN A 204 -11.80 4.07 21.11
C GLN A 204 -11.65 4.76 22.47
N LYS A 205 -10.69 5.68 22.59
CA LYS A 205 -10.36 6.37 23.84
C LYS A 205 -10.56 7.88 23.72
N ALA A 206 -10.99 8.50 24.82
CA ALA A 206 -10.93 9.95 24.97
C ALA A 206 -9.47 10.41 25.12
N GLY A 207 -9.17 11.58 24.55
CA GLY A 207 -7.83 12.15 24.54
C GLY A 207 -7.62 13.07 23.35
N THR A 208 -6.40 13.53 23.17
CA THR A 208 -5.99 14.35 22.03
C THR A 208 -5.19 13.49 21.07
N TYR A 209 -5.60 13.46 19.83
CA TYR A 209 -4.95 12.79 18.69
C TYR A 209 -4.38 13.87 17.79
N THR A 210 -3.07 13.85 17.55
CA THR A 210 -2.38 14.80 16.67
C THR A 210 -1.73 14.07 15.51
N PHE A 211 -1.58 14.76 14.40
CA PHE A 211 -1.01 14.25 13.15
C PHE A 211 -0.19 15.35 12.50
N SER A 212 0.91 15.01 11.86
CA SER A 212 1.57 15.95 10.94
C SER A 212 0.81 16.07 9.63
N ASP A 213 0.14 14.98 9.22
CA ASP A 213 -0.73 14.95 8.06
C ASP A 213 -1.89 13.95 8.22
N PHE A 214 -3.04 14.33 7.69
CA PHE A 214 -4.26 13.53 7.72
C PHE A 214 -5.07 13.84 6.46
N ARG A 215 -5.00 12.95 5.47
CA ARG A 215 -5.59 13.18 4.15
C ARG A 215 -6.27 11.95 3.57
N ILE A 216 -7.22 12.19 2.66
CA ILE A 216 -7.84 11.18 1.83
C ILE A 216 -7.20 11.27 0.44
N VAL A 217 -6.76 10.13 -0.08
CA VAL A 217 -6.17 10.02 -1.42
C VAL A 217 -6.95 9.00 -2.22
N CYS A 218 -7.32 9.36 -3.45
CA CYS A 218 -7.87 8.44 -4.43
C CYS A 218 -6.83 8.15 -5.51
N GLN A 219 -6.61 6.87 -5.78
CA GLN A 219 -5.69 6.38 -6.81
C GLN A 219 -6.47 5.71 -7.93
N PRO A 220 -6.62 6.34 -9.11
CA PRO A 220 -7.21 5.70 -10.28
C PRO A 220 -6.43 4.45 -10.69
N VAL A 221 -7.16 3.37 -11.00
CA VAL A 221 -6.56 2.05 -11.26
C VAL A 221 -6.74 1.57 -12.70
N LYS A 222 -7.33 2.38 -13.58
CA LYS A 222 -7.62 2.00 -14.97
C LYS A 222 -6.38 1.58 -15.77
N ASP A 223 -5.24 2.23 -15.52
CA ASP A 223 -3.99 1.98 -16.25
C ASP A 223 -3.14 0.88 -15.59
N PHE A 224 -3.59 0.35 -14.45
CA PHE A 224 -2.86 -0.63 -13.65
C PHE A 224 -2.63 -1.95 -14.39
N SER A 225 -3.61 -2.40 -15.17
CA SER A 225 -3.50 -3.64 -15.97
C SER A 225 -2.47 -3.49 -17.10
N GLU A 226 -2.32 -2.32 -17.69
CA GLU A 226 -1.31 -2.04 -18.73
C GLU A 226 0.09 -2.02 -18.12
N MET A 227 0.27 -1.33 -16.98
CA MET A 227 1.55 -1.31 -16.25
C MET A 227 2.00 -2.71 -15.86
N THR A 228 1.11 -3.52 -15.29
CA THR A 228 1.44 -4.90 -14.91
C THR A 228 1.66 -5.82 -16.12
N ALA A 229 0.97 -5.59 -17.25
CA ALA A 229 1.17 -6.35 -18.48
C ALA A 229 2.56 -6.09 -19.08
N ALA A 230 3.06 -4.87 -19.03
CA ALA A 230 4.43 -4.54 -19.48
C ALA A 230 5.48 -5.33 -18.68
N CYS A 231 5.35 -5.36 -17.35
CA CYS A 231 6.24 -6.13 -16.48
C CYS A 231 6.21 -7.66 -16.77
N LYS A 232 5.07 -8.20 -17.25
CA LYS A 232 4.90 -9.65 -17.48
C LYS A 232 5.60 -10.18 -18.73
N GLN A 233 5.99 -9.33 -19.65
CA GLN A 233 6.42 -9.78 -21.00
C GLN A 233 7.76 -10.50 -21.01
N ASN A 234 8.70 -10.15 -20.13
CA ASN A 234 10.10 -10.56 -20.22
C ASN A 234 10.67 -11.12 -18.90
N GLY A 235 9.88 -11.89 -18.15
CA GLY A 235 10.37 -12.57 -16.95
C GLY A 235 11.17 -13.84 -17.27
N LEU A 236 11.72 -14.48 -16.23
CA LEU A 236 12.37 -15.78 -16.35
C LEU A 236 11.39 -16.86 -16.83
N SER A 237 11.82 -17.67 -17.79
CA SER A 237 11.20 -18.92 -18.21
C SER A 237 11.94 -20.13 -17.63
N ASP A 238 11.31 -21.31 -17.68
CA ASP A 238 11.87 -22.59 -17.23
C ASP A 238 12.51 -22.53 -15.83
N VAL A 239 11.84 -21.82 -14.90
CA VAL A 239 12.36 -21.64 -13.54
C VAL A 239 12.33 -22.97 -12.80
N THR A 240 13.48 -23.37 -12.23
CA THR A 240 13.61 -24.54 -11.38
C THR A 240 14.24 -24.17 -10.05
N PHE A 241 13.87 -24.91 -9.00
CA PHE A 241 14.41 -24.76 -7.66
C PHE A 241 15.04 -26.06 -7.20
N GLU A 242 16.32 -26.00 -6.80
CA GLU A 242 17.05 -27.14 -6.26
C GLU A 242 17.77 -26.75 -4.95
N GLY A 243 17.23 -27.22 -3.84
CA GLY A 243 17.79 -26.90 -2.51
C GLY A 243 17.78 -25.40 -2.23
N ASN A 244 18.94 -24.79 -2.24
CA ASN A 244 19.17 -23.36 -2.03
C ASN A 244 19.53 -22.59 -3.30
N SER A 245 19.32 -23.19 -4.45
CA SER A 245 19.56 -22.56 -5.74
C SER A 245 18.31 -22.45 -6.60
N MET A 246 18.30 -21.47 -7.46
CA MET A 246 17.27 -21.23 -8.46
C MET A 246 17.96 -21.02 -9.81
N THR A 247 17.40 -21.60 -10.86
CA THR A 247 17.84 -21.35 -12.24
C THR A 247 16.65 -20.99 -13.11
N GLY A 248 16.87 -20.22 -14.15
CA GLY A 248 15.85 -19.84 -15.13
C GLY A 248 16.51 -19.32 -16.39
N MET A 249 15.74 -19.12 -17.44
CA MET A 249 16.19 -18.56 -18.70
C MET A 249 15.51 -17.22 -18.96
N ILE A 250 16.27 -16.26 -19.46
CA ILE A 250 15.76 -14.98 -19.94
C ILE A 250 16.40 -14.66 -21.30
N THR A 251 15.64 -14.05 -22.19
CA THR A 251 16.13 -13.59 -23.48
C THR A 251 15.85 -12.11 -23.61
N ASN A 252 16.88 -11.30 -23.64
CA ASN A 252 16.79 -9.85 -23.79
C ASN A 252 17.57 -9.39 -25.00
N GLU A 253 17.04 -8.40 -25.74
CA GLU A 253 17.73 -7.72 -26.84
C GLU A 253 18.43 -6.44 -26.36
N GLU A 254 17.99 -5.88 -25.21
CA GLU A 254 18.48 -4.64 -24.61
C GLU A 254 18.85 -4.86 -23.13
N SER A 255 19.58 -3.92 -22.55
CA SER A 255 19.88 -3.93 -21.11
C SER A 255 18.62 -3.73 -20.29
N GLN A 256 18.37 -4.62 -19.34
CA GLN A 256 17.19 -4.58 -18.46
C GLN A 256 17.59 -4.98 -17.03
N MET A 257 16.84 -4.50 -16.05
CA MET A 257 16.98 -4.92 -14.66
C MET A 257 15.99 -6.06 -14.37
N LEU A 258 16.50 -7.24 -14.04
CA LEU A 258 15.68 -8.38 -13.64
C LEU A 258 15.31 -8.28 -12.17
N CYS A 259 14.01 -8.19 -11.89
CA CYS A 259 13.46 -8.29 -10.55
C CYS A 259 12.97 -9.72 -10.27
N ILE A 260 13.40 -10.28 -9.16
CA ILE A 260 12.95 -11.59 -8.65
C ILE A 260 12.27 -11.35 -7.30
N THR A 261 11.04 -11.82 -7.12
CA THR A 261 10.24 -11.56 -5.93
C THR A 261 10.64 -12.45 -4.73
N ILE A 262 11.94 -12.62 -4.53
CA ILE A 262 12.53 -13.27 -3.36
C ILE A 262 13.14 -12.17 -2.48
N PRO A 263 12.85 -12.12 -1.18
CA PRO A 263 13.52 -11.17 -0.28
C PRO A 263 15.03 -11.36 -0.32
N TYR A 264 15.74 -10.26 -0.53
CA TYR A 264 17.20 -10.28 -0.46
C TYR A 264 17.68 -10.64 0.95
N CYS A 265 18.71 -11.47 1.03
CA CYS A 265 19.48 -11.67 2.24
C CYS A 265 20.97 -11.87 1.89
N GLU A 266 21.84 -11.56 2.84
CA GLU A 266 23.26 -11.84 2.68
C GLU A 266 23.51 -13.33 2.36
N GLY A 267 24.34 -13.60 1.35
CA GLY A 267 24.68 -14.96 0.93
C GLY A 267 24.03 -15.39 -0.39
N TRP A 268 23.17 -14.57 -1.00
CA TRP A 268 22.80 -14.75 -2.40
C TRP A 268 23.97 -14.37 -3.30
N THR A 269 24.20 -15.18 -4.34
CA THR A 269 25.15 -14.89 -5.43
C THR A 269 24.42 -15.16 -6.74
N ALA A 270 24.47 -14.21 -7.67
CA ALA A 270 23.87 -14.34 -8.99
C ALA A 270 24.91 -14.71 -10.04
N TYR A 271 24.50 -15.52 -11.01
CA TYR A 271 25.31 -15.89 -12.18
C TYR A 271 24.49 -15.71 -13.44
N VAL A 272 25.06 -15.08 -14.46
CA VAL A 272 24.50 -14.97 -15.80
C VAL A 272 25.47 -15.69 -16.75
N ASP A 273 24.97 -16.71 -17.47
CA ASP A 273 25.77 -17.54 -18.37
C ASP A 273 27.02 -18.15 -17.71
N GLY A 274 26.99 -18.39 -16.41
CA GLY A 274 28.05 -18.96 -15.61
C GLY A 274 29.09 -17.96 -15.07
N GLU A 275 28.90 -16.67 -15.35
CA GLU A 275 29.72 -15.60 -14.79
C GLU A 275 28.98 -14.92 -13.63
N GLU A 276 29.70 -14.66 -12.54
CA GLU A 276 29.15 -13.98 -11.36
C GLU A 276 28.79 -12.53 -11.72
N THR A 277 27.60 -12.10 -11.26
CA THR A 277 27.07 -10.74 -11.49
C THR A 277 26.59 -10.12 -10.18
N ASN A 278 26.45 -8.81 -10.17
CA ASN A 278 25.90 -8.07 -9.01
C ASN A 278 24.41 -8.35 -8.83
N LEU A 279 23.97 -8.31 -7.55
CA LEU A 279 22.58 -8.41 -7.12
C LEU A 279 22.07 -7.04 -6.68
#